data_d96fe16639d0f26f69e14643efe5dadd
#
_entry.id   d96fe16639d0f26f69e14643efe5dadd
#
_cell.length_a   1.000
_cell.length_b   1.000
_cell.length_c   1.000
_cell.angle_alpha   90.00
_cell.angle_beta   90.00
_cell.angle_gamma   90.00
#
_symmetry.space_group_name_H-M   'P 1'
#
loop_
_entity.id
_entity.type
_entity.pdbx_description
1 polymer ?
#
loop_
_entity_poly.entity_id
_entity_poly.type
_entity_poly.pdbx_seq_one_letter_code
_entity_poly.pdbx_strand_id
1 'polypeptide(L)'
;MITVKAKKEKVDDVKAFLSNAVNLAREEKETITWYSFQIDESTFGIFDTFEDESGREAHLNGKIAKALMENAPELLAEEPSIKKIDVMSSK
;
A
#
# COMPACT_ATOMS: atom_id res chain seq x y z
N MET A 1 -6.30 1.99 4.19
CA MET A 1 -5.43 2.88 3.43
C MET A 1 -4.07 2.99 4.09
N ILE A 2 -3.04 2.94 3.30
CA ILE A 2 -1.66 3.06 3.76
C ILE A 2 -1.06 4.31 3.16
N THR A 3 -0.39 5.13 3.97
CA THR A 3 0.41 6.24 3.45
C THR A 3 1.85 6.06 3.90
N VAL A 4 2.77 6.37 3.01
CA VAL A 4 4.19 6.21 3.25
C VAL A 4 4.93 7.47 2.81
N LYS A 5 6.00 7.79 3.53
CA LYS A 5 6.86 8.93 3.19
C LYS A 5 8.24 8.40 2.83
N ALA A 6 8.63 8.60 1.58
CA ALA A 6 9.93 8.15 1.09
C ALA A 6 11.05 9.00 1.65
N LYS A 7 12.20 8.39 1.88
CA LYS A 7 13.44 9.14 2.10
C LYS A 7 13.74 9.95 0.85
N LYS A 8 14.33 11.11 1.00
CA LYS A 8 14.60 12.04 -0.09
C LYS A 8 15.31 11.38 -1.28
N GLU A 9 16.30 10.53 -0.99
CA GLU A 9 17.09 9.85 -2.01
C GLU A 9 16.45 8.53 -2.49
N LYS A 10 15.30 8.17 -1.95
CA LYS A 10 14.62 6.90 -2.25
C LYS A 10 13.27 7.06 -2.92
N VAL A 11 12.92 8.27 -3.33
CA VAL A 11 11.62 8.54 -3.98
C VAL A 11 11.38 7.64 -5.19
N ASP A 12 12.37 7.51 -6.07
CA ASP A 12 12.22 6.67 -7.26
C ASP A 12 12.11 5.19 -6.93
N ASP A 13 12.80 4.76 -5.88
CA ASP A 13 12.72 3.36 -5.42
C ASP A 13 11.34 3.06 -4.86
N VAL A 14 10.72 4.00 -4.14
CA VAL A 14 9.36 3.84 -3.63
C VAL A 14 8.36 3.79 -4.79
N LYS A 15 8.53 4.65 -5.80
CA LYS A 15 7.69 4.62 -7.00
C LYS A 15 7.76 3.25 -7.68
N ALA A 16 8.96 2.74 -7.86
CA ALA A 16 9.16 1.43 -8.49
C ALA A 16 8.54 0.31 -7.67
N PHE A 17 8.74 0.35 -6.35
CA PHE A 17 8.14 -0.63 -5.44
C PHE A 17 6.62 -0.68 -5.58
N LEU A 18 5.98 0.48 -5.50
CA LEU A 18 4.52 0.55 -5.58
C LEU A 18 3.99 0.18 -6.96
N SER A 19 4.68 0.60 -8.02
CA SER A 19 4.28 0.25 -9.38
C SER A 19 4.35 -1.26 -9.63
N ASN A 20 5.32 -1.94 -9.03
CA ASN A 20 5.46 -3.39 -9.17
C ASN A 20 4.54 -4.16 -8.23
N ALA A 21 4.16 -3.57 -7.11
CA ALA A 21 3.30 -4.22 -6.11
C ALA A 21 1.91 -4.56 -6.67
N VAL A 22 1.45 -3.88 -7.71
CA VAL A 22 0.16 -4.18 -8.35
C VAL A 22 0.11 -5.64 -8.84
N ASN A 23 1.25 -6.20 -9.23
CA ASN A 23 1.30 -7.59 -9.69
C ASN A 23 0.96 -8.56 -8.57
N LEU A 24 1.39 -8.27 -7.35
CA LEU A 24 1.03 -9.06 -6.17
C LEU A 24 -0.44 -8.87 -5.80
N ALA A 25 -0.94 -7.64 -5.94
CA ALA A 25 -2.35 -7.36 -5.66
C ALA A 25 -3.28 -8.14 -6.59
N ARG A 26 -2.89 -8.29 -7.85
CA ARG A 26 -3.66 -9.07 -8.83
C ARG A 26 -3.77 -10.55 -8.47
N GLU A 27 -2.83 -11.06 -7.70
CA GLU A 27 -2.85 -12.45 -7.23
C GLU A 27 -3.70 -12.65 -5.98
N GLU A 28 -4.08 -11.57 -5.31
CA GLU A 28 -4.88 -11.62 -4.08
C GLU A 28 -6.37 -11.72 -4.40
N LYS A 29 -6.95 -12.88 -4.19
CA LYS A 29 -8.34 -13.15 -4.56
C LYS A 29 -9.36 -12.31 -3.79
N GLU A 30 -9.04 -11.94 -2.56
CA GLU A 30 -9.97 -11.22 -1.70
C GLU A 30 -9.82 -9.70 -1.77
N THR A 31 -8.82 -9.20 -2.49
CA THR A 31 -8.65 -7.77 -2.76
C THR A 31 -9.45 -7.43 -4.02
N ILE A 32 -10.48 -6.61 -3.86
CA ILE A 32 -11.38 -6.26 -4.96
C ILE A 32 -10.76 -5.18 -5.83
N THR A 33 -10.31 -4.08 -5.21
CA THR A 33 -9.61 -3.01 -5.92
C THR A 33 -8.33 -2.66 -5.17
N TRP A 34 -7.35 -2.16 -5.90
CA TRP A 34 -6.07 -1.78 -5.33
C TRP A 34 -5.48 -0.66 -6.18
N TYR A 35 -5.15 0.45 -5.54
CA TYR A 35 -4.54 1.61 -6.20
C TYR A 35 -3.32 2.03 -5.43
N SER A 36 -2.25 2.40 -6.13
CA SER A 36 -1.17 3.16 -5.54
C SER A 36 -1.22 4.57 -6.13
N PHE A 37 -0.83 5.55 -5.33
CA PHE A 37 -0.91 6.94 -5.77
C PHE A 37 0.19 7.77 -5.13
N GLN A 38 0.44 8.92 -5.72
CA GLN A 38 1.40 9.89 -5.22
C GLN A 38 0.64 11.14 -4.77
N ILE A 39 0.90 11.59 -3.57
CA ILE A 39 0.27 12.78 -2.99
C ILE A 39 1.13 14.02 -3.24
N ASP A 40 2.41 13.90 -2.96
CA ASP A 40 3.39 14.97 -3.22
C ASP A 40 4.72 14.34 -3.58
N GLU A 41 5.78 15.14 -3.68
CA GLU A 41 7.08 14.70 -4.14
C GLU A 41 7.61 13.45 -3.43
N SER A 42 7.34 13.31 -2.14
CA SER A 42 7.87 12.20 -1.34
C SER A 42 6.81 11.37 -0.62
N THR A 43 5.53 11.70 -0.78
CA THR A 43 4.43 11.01 -0.09
C THR A 43 3.60 10.19 -1.05
N PHE A 44 3.40 8.93 -0.73
CA PHE A 44 2.67 7.97 -1.56
C PHE A 44 1.64 7.23 -0.72
N GLY A 45 0.71 6.58 -1.39
CA GLY A 45 -0.27 5.80 -0.67
C GLY A 45 -0.79 4.61 -1.46
N ILE A 46 -1.51 3.76 -0.74
CA ILE A 46 -2.24 2.62 -1.30
C ILE A 46 -3.66 2.70 -0.77
N PHE A 47 -4.63 2.63 -1.67
CA PHE A 47 -6.03 2.51 -1.33
C PHE A 47 -6.56 1.23 -1.95
N ASP A 48 -7.18 0.40 -1.14
CA ASP A 48 -7.71 -0.88 -1.58
C ASP A 48 -9.05 -1.17 -0.90
N THR A 49 -9.83 -2.04 -1.52
CA THR A 49 -11.13 -2.43 -1.01
C THR A 49 -11.26 -3.94 -0.95
N PHE A 50 -12.08 -4.38 -0.01
CA PHE A 50 -12.34 -5.79 0.27
C PHE A 50 -13.85 -5.96 0.47
N GLU A 51 -14.33 -7.16 0.27
CA GLU A 51 -15.74 -7.42 0.48
C GLU A 51 -16.09 -7.35 1.96
N ASP A 52 -15.20 -7.85 2.82
CA ASP A 52 -15.41 -7.86 4.26
C ASP A 52 -14.07 -7.76 5.03
N GLU A 53 -14.17 -7.80 6.37
CA GLU A 53 -13.01 -7.68 7.26
C GLU A 53 -12.01 -8.83 7.08
N SER A 54 -12.48 -10.04 6.74
CA SER A 54 -11.57 -11.16 6.57
C SER A 54 -10.68 -10.98 5.33
N GLY A 55 -11.20 -10.34 4.29
CA GLY A 55 -10.39 -9.98 3.10
C GLY A 55 -9.32 -8.96 3.46
N ARG A 56 -9.67 -7.95 4.25
CA ARG A 56 -8.72 -6.96 4.72
C ARG A 56 -7.60 -7.59 5.55
N GLU A 57 -7.96 -8.48 6.47
CA GLU A 57 -6.98 -9.18 7.31
C GLU A 57 -6.04 -10.03 6.45
N ALA A 58 -6.57 -10.72 5.45
CA ALA A 58 -5.75 -11.50 4.53
C ALA A 58 -4.74 -10.63 3.81
N HIS A 59 -5.16 -9.43 3.37
CA HIS A 59 -4.26 -8.48 2.71
C HIS A 59 -3.16 -7.97 3.64
N LEU A 60 -3.52 -7.60 4.87
CA LEU A 60 -2.56 -7.10 5.85
C LEU A 60 -1.52 -8.15 6.26
N ASN A 61 -1.84 -9.43 6.09
CA ASN A 61 -0.92 -10.54 6.35
C ASN A 61 -0.30 -11.09 5.07
N GLY A 62 -0.54 -10.43 3.93
CA GLY A 62 -0.10 -10.91 2.63
C GLY A 62 1.29 -10.44 2.23
N LYS A 63 1.66 -10.77 1.00
CA LYS A 63 3.00 -10.51 0.46
C LYS A 63 3.33 -9.02 0.32
N ILE A 64 2.34 -8.20 -0.04
CA ILE A 64 2.57 -6.76 -0.23
C ILE A 64 2.92 -6.11 1.11
N ALA A 65 2.12 -6.38 2.14
CA ALA A 65 2.36 -5.83 3.46
C ALA A 65 3.71 -6.29 4.01
N LYS A 66 4.02 -7.57 3.84
CA LYS A 66 5.31 -8.12 4.26
C LYS A 66 6.47 -7.44 3.55
N ALA A 67 6.39 -7.31 2.23
CA ALA A 67 7.44 -6.66 1.44
C ALA A 67 7.60 -5.20 1.83
N LEU A 68 6.49 -4.49 2.07
CA LEU A 68 6.53 -3.10 2.51
C LEU A 68 7.26 -2.97 3.84
N MET A 69 6.92 -3.80 4.82
CA MET A 69 7.54 -3.73 6.14
C MET A 69 9.03 -4.11 6.10
N GLU A 70 9.40 -5.06 5.26
CA GLU A 70 10.81 -5.45 5.08
C GLU A 70 11.64 -4.34 4.46
N ASN A 71 11.06 -3.56 3.56
CA ASN A 71 11.77 -2.49 2.86
C ASN A 71 11.63 -1.13 3.52
N ALA A 72 10.70 -0.98 4.47
CA ALA A 72 10.44 0.31 5.10
C ALA A 72 11.67 0.99 5.73
N PRO A 73 12.53 0.29 6.49
CA PRO A 73 13.70 0.92 7.10
C PRO A 73 14.65 1.54 6.08
N GLU A 74 14.75 0.94 4.89
CA GLU A 74 15.64 1.43 3.84
C GLU A 74 15.01 2.56 3.03
N LEU A 75 13.73 2.41 2.69
CA LEU A 75 13.05 3.29 1.73
C LEU A 75 12.31 4.46 2.36
N LEU A 76 11.82 4.30 3.58
CA LEU A 76 10.89 5.26 4.18
C LEU A 76 11.54 6.12 5.25
N ALA A 77 11.16 7.41 5.27
CA ALA A 77 11.64 8.36 6.28
C ALA A 77 11.01 8.11 7.65
N GLU A 78 9.84 7.46 7.67
CA GLU A 78 9.12 7.14 8.90
C GLU A 78 8.29 5.87 8.68
N GLU A 79 7.72 5.32 9.75
CA GLU A 79 6.91 4.13 9.65
C GLU A 79 5.66 4.37 8.79
N PRO A 80 5.21 3.36 8.02
CA PRO A 80 3.98 3.47 7.26
C PRO A 80 2.78 3.77 8.18
N SER A 81 1.91 4.66 7.72
CA SER A 81 0.65 4.92 8.43
C SER A 81 -0.41 4.01 7.83
N ILE A 82 -0.94 3.10 8.64
CA ILE A 82 -1.96 2.13 8.21
C ILE A 82 -3.27 2.49 8.90
N LYS A 83 -4.30 2.79 8.10
CA LYS A 83 -5.63 3.12 8.63
C LYS A 83 -6.67 2.24 7.97
N LYS A 84 -7.47 1.59 8.80
CA LYS A 84 -8.65 0.86 8.34
C LYS A 84 -9.75 1.90 8.14
N ILE A 85 -10.25 1.99 6.92
CA ILE A 85 -11.29 2.96 6.58
C ILE A 85 -12.51 2.23 6.02
N ASP A 86 -13.67 2.85 6.16
CA ASP A 86 -14.91 2.34 5.62
C ASP A 86 -15.33 3.18 4.43
N VAL A 87 -15.59 2.53 3.29
CA VAL A 87 -16.09 3.25 2.12
C VAL A 87 -17.57 3.53 2.35
N MET A 88 -17.91 4.80 2.35
CA MET A 88 -19.30 5.23 2.57
C MET A 88 -20.12 5.23 1.28
N SER A 89 -19.47 5.48 0.17
CA SER A 89 -20.13 5.49 -1.14
C SER A 89 -19.06 5.33 -2.22
N SER A 90 -19.50 4.81 -3.35
CA SER A 90 -18.62 4.65 -4.51
C SER A 90 -19.46 4.80 -5.79
N LYS A 91 -18.76 5.08 -6.87
CA LYS A 91 -19.38 5.21 -8.17
C LYS A 91 -18.99 4.06 -9.08
#